data_029d9f230cc40a5df62daff544427779
#
_entry.id   029d9f230cc40a5df62daff544427779
#
_cell.length_a   1.000
_cell.length_b   1.000
_cell.length_c   1.000
_cell.angle_alpha   90.00
_cell.angle_beta   90.00
_cell.angle_gamma   90.00
#
_symmetry.space_group_name_H-M   'P 1'
#
loop_
_entity.id
_entity.type
_entity.pdbx_description
1 polymer ?
#
loop_
_entity_poly.entity_id
_entity_poly.type
_entity_poly.pdbx_seq_one_letter_code
_entity_poly.pdbx_strand_id
1 'polypeptide(L)'
;MVKGIAGFPLVGLAADLYDGSYHDVDSDELSFKTAASIAYKKCLELAAPVLLEPVGDMDITIPDSLVGDVMGDLNKRRGAVMGMDPAARKGYTTVHAVAPKAELVEYPIALRAMTQGRGSFEFNVTGYDTVPANIAQKIVENYKRENA
;
A
#
# COMPACT_ATOMS: atom_id res chain seq x y z
N MET A 1 -0.14 15.24 13.10
CA MET A 1 0.11 13.86 12.69
C MET A 1 1.54 13.78 12.16
N VAL A 2 2.33 12.84 12.66
CA VAL A 2 3.73 12.68 12.26
C VAL A 2 3.80 12.03 10.87
N LYS A 3 4.56 12.63 9.96
CA LYS A 3 4.70 12.15 8.58
C LYS A 3 5.97 11.32 8.42
N GLY A 4 5.84 10.20 7.70
CA GLY A 4 6.95 9.34 7.30
C GLY A 4 7.69 9.84 6.05
N ILE A 5 8.52 8.98 5.48
CA ILE A 5 9.45 9.28 4.37
C ILE A 5 8.81 9.73 3.06
N ALA A 6 7.53 9.45 2.85
CA ALA A 6 6.77 9.84 1.66
C ALA A 6 5.51 10.65 2.01
N GLY A 7 5.51 11.34 3.16
CA GLY A 7 4.40 12.17 3.60
C GLY A 7 3.18 11.44 4.16
N PHE A 8 3.17 10.12 4.12
CA PHE A 8 2.12 9.30 4.71
C PHE A 8 2.22 9.27 6.24
N PRO A 9 1.10 9.02 6.95
CA PRO A 9 1.13 8.82 8.39
C PRO A 9 2.09 7.69 8.78
N LEU A 10 2.84 7.89 9.86
CA LEU A 10 3.70 6.85 10.41
C LEU A 10 2.93 6.01 11.41
N VAL A 11 3.08 4.69 11.34
CA VAL A 11 2.49 3.70 12.23
C VAL A 11 3.57 2.75 12.76
N GLY A 12 3.28 2.04 13.85
CA GLY A 12 4.21 1.08 14.42
C GLY A 12 5.47 1.72 15.01
N LEU A 13 5.38 2.96 15.49
CA LEU A 13 6.46 3.71 16.11
C LEU A 13 6.34 3.67 17.64
N ALA A 14 7.44 3.36 18.30
CA ALA A 14 7.66 3.66 19.71
C ALA A 14 8.84 4.64 19.82
N ALA A 15 8.71 5.67 20.65
CA ALA A 15 9.76 6.66 20.87
C ALA A 15 10.02 6.79 22.37
N ASP A 16 11.26 6.50 22.78
CA ASP A 16 11.69 6.64 24.17
C ASP A 16 12.68 7.82 24.28
N LEU A 17 12.29 8.82 25.05
CA LEU A 17 13.19 9.92 25.41
C LEU A 17 14.00 9.50 26.66
N TYR A 18 15.28 9.21 26.47
CA TYR A 18 16.14 8.69 27.54
C TYR A 18 17.15 9.71 28.06
N ASP A 19 17.40 10.81 27.34
CA ASP A 19 18.37 11.84 27.76
C ASP A 19 18.02 13.20 27.14
N GLY A 20 18.50 14.26 27.77
CA GLY A 20 18.36 15.64 27.31
C GLY A 20 19.18 16.59 28.18
N SER A 21 19.50 17.74 27.65
CA SER A 21 20.16 18.81 28.38
C SER A 21 19.40 20.12 28.24
N TYR A 22 19.59 21.03 29.17
CA TYR A 22 19.02 22.36 29.13
C TYR A 22 20.00 23.41 29.69
N HIS A 23 19.75 24.64 29.35
CA HIS A 23 20.43 25.81 29.90
C HIS A 23 19.39 26.86 30.28
N ASP A 24 19.56 27.52 31.42
CA ASP A 24 18.58 28.44 32.00
C ASP A 24 18.25 29.63 31.11
N VAL A 25 19.12 29.97 30.15
CA VAL A 25 19.00 31.20 29.33
C VAL A 25 18.42 30.92 27.94
N ASP A 26 18.55 29.71 27.39
CA ASP A 26 18.23 29.40 25.99
C ASP A 26 17.36 28.15 25.82
N SER A 27 16.82 27.63 26.90
CA SER A 27 15.97 26.45 26.89
C SER A 27 14.50 26.83 27.19
N ASP A 28 13.77 27.03 26.13
CA ASP A 28 12.34 27.32 26.15
C ASP A 28 11.53 26.20 25.46
N GLU A 29 10.21 26.32 25.46
CA GLU A 29 9.31 25.35 24.83
C GLU A 29 9.62 25.18 23.34
N LEU A 30 9.95 26.26 22.64
CA LEU A 30 10.25 26.21 21.21
C LEU A 30 11.56 25.50 20.93
N SER A 31 12.57 25.75 21.75
CA SER A 31 13.88 25.07 21.67
C SER A 31 13.74 23.57 21.86
N PHE A 32 12.96 23.11 22.84
CA PHE A 32 12.68 21.68 23.07
C PHE A 32 11.91 21.04 21.91
N LYS A 33 10.89 21.73 21.37
CA LYS A 33 10.15 21.25 20.20
C LYS A 33 11.04 21.12 18.97
N THR A 34 11.94 22.07 18.78
CA THR A 34 12.89 22.08 17.67
C THR A 34 13.91 20.93 17.82
N ALA A 35 14.47 20.75 19.01
CA ALA A 35 15.39 19.66 19.30
C ALA A 35 14.74 18.29 19.09
N ALA A 36 13.52 18.10 19.59
CA ALA A 36 12.75 16.88 19.40
C ALA A 36 12.45 16.61 17.92
N SER A 37 12.13 17.66 17.13
CA SER A 37 11.89 17.53 15.69
C SER A 37 13.15 17.08 14.94
N ILE A 38 14.30 17.62 15.29
CA ILE A 38 15.60 17.25 14.68
C ILE A 38 15.95 15.80 15.05
N ALA A 39 15.85 15.45 16.34
CA ALA A 39 16.11 14.10 16.83
C ALA A 39 15.20 13.08 16.14
N TYR A 40 13.90 13.36 16.06
CA TYR A 40 12.92 12.52 15.37
C TYR A 40 13.29 12.24 13.91
N LYS A 41 13.65 13.28 13.15
CA LYS A 41 14.04 13.11 11.73
C LYS A 41 15.26 12.20 11.58
N LYS A 42 16.29 12.39 12.43
CA LYS A 42 17.46 11.53 12.42
C LYS A 42 17.15 10.07 12.81
N CYS A 43 16.34 9.89 13.85
CA CYS A 43 15.90 8.56 14.28
C CYS A 43 15.09 7.86 13.19
N LEU A 44 14.21 8.58 12.48
CA LEU A 44 13.41 8.01 11.40
C LEU A 44 14.28 7.49 10.25
N GLU A 45 15.33 8.22 9.87
CA GLU A 45 16.27 7.79 8.83
C GLU A 45 17.01 6.50 9.24
N LEU A 46 17.42 6.40 10.52
CA LEU A 46 18.12 5.23 11.05
C LEU A 46 17.22 4.02 11.29
N ALA A 47 15.93 4.24 11.53
CA ALA A 47 14.95 3.20 11.79
C ALA A 47 14.55 2.41 10.53
N ALA A 48 15.05 2.79 9.35
CA ALA A 48 14.74 2.15 8.06
C ALA A 48 13.24 1.95 7.84
N PRO A 49 12.43 3.03 7.83
CA PRO A 49 11.00 2.92 7.65
C PRO A 49 10.65 2.35 6.28
N VAL A 50 9.59 1.55 6.22
CA VAL A 50 9.06 0.97 4.98
C VAL A 50 7.71 1.60 4.63
N LEU A 51 7.38 1.63 3.35
CA LEU A 51 6.03 1.99 2.91
C LEU A 51 5.12 0.76 2.99
N LEU A 52 3.93 0.96 3.51
CA LEU A 52 2.87 -0.03 3.51
C LEU A 52 1.79 0.37 2.50
N GLU A 53 1.22 -0.62 1.84
CA GLU A 53 0.08 -0.46 0.96
C GLU A 53 -1.08 -1.36 1.40
N PRO A 54 -2.34 -0.92 1.23
CA PRO A 54 -3.48 -1.76 1.50
C PRO A 54 -3.54 -2.90 0.50
N VAL A 55 -3.71 -4.12 1.02
CA VAL A 55 -3.95 -5.34 0.25
C VAL A 55 -5.29 -5.94 0.65
N GLY A 56 -5.88 -6.73 -0.23
CA GLY A 56 -7.17 -7.32 0.07
C GLY A 56 -7.48 -8.54 -0.76
N ASP A 57 -8.52 -9.23 -0.31
CA ASP A 57 -9.09 -10.36 -1.01
C ASP A 57 -9.99 -9.90 -2.15
N MET A 58 -9.97 -10.64 -3.23
CA MET A 58 -10.65 -10.34 -4.47
C MET A 58 -11.32 -11.60 -5.02
N ASP A 59 -12.62 -11.53 -5.23
CA ASP A 59 -13.39 -12.58 -5.86
C ASP A 59 -13.85 -12.11 -7.25
N ILE A 60 -13.41 -12.82 -8.29
CA ILE A 60 -13.66 -12.44 -9.68
C ILE A 60 -14.49 -13.53 -10.33
N THR A 61 -15.73 -13.21 -10.71
CA THR A 61 -16.63 -14.15 -11.40
C THR A 61 -16.65 -13.85 -12.89
N ILE A 62 -16.23 -14.80 -13.70
CA ILE A 62 -16.01 -14.65 -15.13
C ILE A 62 -16.42 -15.93 -15.89
N PRO A 63 -16.70 -15.84 -17.20
CA PRO A 63 -16.89 -17.00 -18.05
C PRO A 63 -15.65 -17.91 -18.03
N ASP A 64 -15.84 -19.23 -18.01
CA ASP A 64 -14.77 -20.23 -17.94
C ASP A 64 -13.70 -20.05 -19.03
N SER A 65 -14.10 -19.65 -20.23
CA SER A 65 -13.18 -19.41 -21.35
C SER A 65 -12.21 -18.25 -21.16
N LEU A 66 -12.45 -17.35 -20.18
CA LEU A 66 -11.67 -16.14 -19.95
C LEU A 66 -10.78 -16.22 -18.68
N VAL A 67 -10.80 -17.36 -17.99
CA VAL A 67 -10.01 -17.57 -16.77
C VAL A 67 -8.52 -17.32 -17.01
N GLY A 68 -7.96 -17.86 -18.10
CA GLY A 68 -6.55 -17.69 -18.44
C GLY A 68 -6.15 -16.22 -18.68
N ASP A 69 -6.98 -15.47 -19.38
CA ASP A 69 -6.72 -14.05 -19.68
C ASP A 69 -6.75 -13.21 -18.39
N VAL A 70 -7.72 -13.46 -17.52
CA VAL A 70 -7.86 -12.75 -16.24
C VAL A 70 -6.71 -13.10 -15.28
N MET A 71 -6.28 -14.36 -15.22
CA MET A 71 -5.11 -14.75 -14.42
C MET A 71 -3.83 -14.06 -14.94
N GLY A 72 -3.66 -13.96 -16.25
CA GLY A 72 -2.54 -13.25 -16.86
C GLY A 72 -2.53 -11.75 -16.53
N ASP A 73 -3.68 -11.11 -16.51
CA ASP A 73 -3.82 -9.69 -16.13
C ASP A 73 -3.55 -9.49 -14.61
N LEU A 74 -4.07 -10.36 -13.76
CA LEU A 74 -3.82 -10.33 -12.31
C LEU A 74 -2.32 -10.42 -11.98
N ASN A 75 -1.59 -11.31 -12.66
CA ASN A 75 -0.15 -11.43 -12.48
C ASN A 75 0.59 -10.12 -12.81
N LYS A 76 0.16 -9.39 -13.84
CA LYS A 76 0.72 -8.08 -14.17
C LYS A 76 0.44 -7.02 -13.09
N ARG A 77 -0.66 -7.20 -12.35
CA ARG A 77 -1.09 -6.32 -11.25
C ARG A 77 -0.61 -6.76 -9.88
N ARG A 78 0.40 -7.60 -9.81
CA ARG A 78 0.91 -8.17 -8.55
C ARG A 78 -0.15 -8.95 -7.76
N GLY A 79 -1.19 -9.44 -8.44
CA GLY A 79 -2.22 -10.28 -7.85
C GLY A 79 -1.74 -11.72 -7.73
N ALA A 80 -2.01 -12.34 -6.58
CA ALA A 80 -1.75 -13.75 -6.33
C ALA A 80 -3.07 -14.53 -6.34
N VAL A 81 -3.21 -15.48 -7.26
CA VAL A 81 -4.38 -16.37 -7.31
C VAL A 81 -4.25 -17.42 -6.22
N MET A 82 -5.26 -17.49 -5.35
CA MET A 82 -5.30 -18.40 -4.21
C MET A 82 -6.12 -19.65 -4.49
N GLY A 83 -7.07 -19.58 -5.40
CA GLY A 83 -7.93 -20.70 -5.76
C GLY A 83 -8.98 -20.31 -6.80
N MET A 84 -9.75 -21.30 -7.23
CA MET A 84 -10.86 -21.12 -8.17
C MET A 84 -11.95 -22.12 -7.83
N ASP A 85 -13.21 -21.66 -7.89
CA ASP A 85 -14.39 -22.48 -7.68
C ASP A 85 -15.41 -22.27 -8.80
N PRO A 86 -16.21 -23.28 -9.13
CA PRO A 86 -17.36 -23.12 -10.03
C PRO A 86 -18.31 -22.06 -9.43
N ALA A 87 -18.69 -21.07 -10.23
CA ALA A 87 -19.66 -20.09 -9.81
C ALA A 87 -21.09 -20.69 -9.78
N ALA A 88 -22.00 -20.04 -9.05
CA ALA A 88 -23.40 -20.44 -9.03
C ALA A 88 -24.04 -20.39 -10.44
N ARG A 89 -23.54 -19.50 -11.30
CA ARG A 89 -23.95 -19.42 -12.71
C ARG A 89 -23.20 -20.44 -13.53
N LYS A 90 -23.92 -21.33 -14.21
CA LYS A 90 -23.33 -22.36 -15.09
C LYS A 90 -22.46 -21.74 -16.19
N GLY A 91 -21.25 -22.28 -16.40
CA GLY A 91 -20.28 -21.80 -17.37
C GLY A 91 -19.46 -20.61 -16.89
N TYR A 92 -19.47 -20.34 -15.58
CA TYR A 92 -18.69 -19.30 -14.93
C TYR A 92 -17.83 -19.88 -13.80
N THR A 93 -16.68 -19.28 -13.60
CA THR A 93 -15.74 -19.61 -12.51
C THR A 93 -15.53 -18.34 -11.65
N THR A 94 -15.46 -18.54 -10.35
CA THR A 94 -15.00 -17.52 -9.41
C THR A 94 -13.52 -17.75 -9.11
N VAL A 95 -12.68 -16.77 -9.40
CA VAL A 95 -11.25 -16.77 -9.09
C VAL A 95 -11.04 -15.99 -7.80
N HIS A 96 -10.45 -16.64 -6.81
CA HIS A 96 -10.06 -16.05 -5.54
C HIS A 96 -8.61 -15.57 -5.63
N ALA A 97 -8.38 -14.30 -5.38
CA ALA A 97 -7.05 -13.69 -5.46
C ALA A 97 -6.81 -12.69 -4.32
N VAL A 98 -5.54 -12.41 -4.08
CA VAL A 98 -5.10 -11.31 -3.20
C VAL A 98 -4.34 -10.32 -4.06
N ALA A 99 -4.66 -9.04 -3.95
CA ALA A 99 -4.01 -7.99 -4.72
C ALA A 99 -3.85 -6.69 -3.94
N PRO A 100 -2.83 -5.87 -4.24
CA PRO A 100 -2.70 -4.54 -3.68
C PRO A 100 -3.73 -3.59 -4.31
N LYS A 101 -4.41 -2.81 -3.47
CA LYS A 101 -5.44 -1.86 -3.89
C LYS A 101 -4.93 -0.87 -4.95
N ALA A 102 -3.66 -0.47 -4.87
CA ALA A 102 -3.05 0.47 -5.81
C ALA A 102 -3.08 0.00 -7.27
N GLU A 103 -3.02 -1.32 -7.51
CA GLU A 103 -3.04 -1.91 -8.86
C GLU A 103 -4.47 -2.08 -9.42
N LEU A 104 -5.49 -1.83 -8.60
CA LEU A 104 -6.89 -2.08 -8.96
C LEU A 104 -7.67 -0.84 -9.39
N VAL A 105 -7.05 0.33 -9.46
CA VAL A 105 -7.71 1.60 -9.80
C VAL A 105 -8.41 1.51 -11.17
N GLU A 106 -7.72 0.95 -12.17
CA GLU A 106 -8.27 0.78 -13.52
C GLU A 106 -8.81 -0.63 -13.80
N TYR A 107 -8.78 -1.50 -12.79
CA TYR A 107 -9.19 -2.90 -12.97
C TYR A 107 -10.66 -3.06 -13.42
N PRO A 108 -11.64 -2.27 -12.93
CA PRO A 108 -13.02 -2.36 -13.40
C PRO A 108 -13.16 -2.17 -14.91
N ILE A 109 -12.39 -1.23 -15.46
CA ILE A 109 -12.36 -0.95 -16.90
C ILE A 109 -11.72 -2.10 -17.66
N ALA A 110 -10.57 -2.58 -17.19
CA ALA A 110 -9.84 -3.67 -17.80
C ALA A 110 -10.66 -4.98 -17.79
N LEU A 111 -11.28 -5.32 -16.65
CA LEU A 111 -12.12 -6.51 -16.53
C LEU A 111 -13.31 -6.45 -17.49
N ARG A 112 -13.98 -5.30 -17.57
CA ARG A 112 -15.10 -5.09 -18.49
C ARG A 112 -14.68 -5.26 -19.96
N ALA A 113 -13.50 -4.74 -20.32
CA ALA A 113 -12.96 -4.88 -21.66
C ALA A 113 -12.63 -6.35 -21.98
N MET A 114 -11.91 -7.05 -21.10
CA MET A 114 -11.53 -8.45 -21.29
C MET A 114 -12.73 -9.39 -21.36
N THR A 115 -13.77 -9.11 -20.60
CA THR A 115 -14.95 -10.00 -20.48
C THR A 115 -16.14 -9.55 -21.30
N GLN A 116 -16.02 -8.45 -22.04
CA GLN A 116 -17.13 -7.85 -22.79
C GLN A 116 -18.35 -7.54 -21.88
N GLY A 117 -18.06 -7.08 -20.65
CA GLY A 117 -19.06 -6.77 -19.64
C GLY A 117 -19.67 -7.97 -18.92
N ARG A 118 -19.17 -9.19 -19.16
CA ARG A 118 -19.69 -10.42 -18.54
C ARG A 118 -19.02 -10.80 -17.21
N GLY A 119 -17.94 -10.12 -16.83
CA GLY A 119 -17.25 -10.35 -15.56
C GLY A 119 -17.66 -9.36 -14.49
N SER A 120 -17.60 -9.82 -13.25
CA SER A 120 -17.76 -8.99 -12.05
C SER A 120 -16.68 -9.33 -11.04
N PHE A 121 -16.38 -8.39 -10.14
CA PHE A 121 -15.47 -8.66 -9.02
C PHE A 121 -15.91 -7.91 -7.77
N GLU A 122 -15.52 -8.45 -6.64
CA GLU A 122 -15.61 -7.84 -5.33
C GLU A 122 -14.21 -7.73 -4.75
N PHE A 123 -13.92 -6.66 -4.02
CA PHE A 123 -12.64 -6.43 -3.38
C PHE A 123 -12.81 -5.91 -1.97
N ASN A 124 -12.19 -6.58 -1.01
CA ASN A 124 -12.22 -6.22 0.40
C ASN A 124 -10.81 -6.07 0.95
N VAL A 125 -10.49 -4.89 1.47
CA VAL A 125 -9.19 -4.66 2.13
C VAL A 125 -9.13 -5.51 3.40
N THR A 126 -8.12 -6.37 3.50
CA THR A 126 -7.91 -7.27 4.63
C THR A 126 -6.72 -6.89 5.49
N GLY A 127 -5.82 -6.04 4.99
CA GLY A 127 -4.64 -5.63 5.72
C GLY A 127 -3.72 -4.70 4.93
N TYR A 128 -2.48 -4.64 5.39
CA TYR A 128 -1.41 -3.87 4.76
C TYR A 128 -0.21 -4.78 4.56
N ASP A 129 0.51 -4.55 3.48
CA ASP A 129 1.76 -5.24 3.19
C ASP A 129 2.82 -4.24 2.74
N THR A 130 4.08 -4.64 2.79
CA THR A 130 5.20 -3.80 2.41
C THR A 130 5.21 -3.59 0.90
N VAL A 131 5.31 -2.33 0.49
CA VAL A 131 5.48 -1.97 -0.93
C VAL A 131 6.83 -2.47 -1.42
N PRO A 132 6.92 -3.13 -2.59
CA PRO A 132 8.18 -3.55 -3.18
C PRO A 132 9.19 -2.40 -3.30
N ALA A 133 10.46 -2.66 -3.01
CA ALA A 133 11.50 -1.64 -2.89
C ALA A 133 11.62 -0.72 -4.12
N ASN A 134 11.51 -1.27 -5.33
CA ASN A 134 11.56 -0.51 -6.58
C ASN A 134 10.38 0.47 -6.76
N ILE A 135 9.21 0.10 -6.25
CA ILE A 135 8.00 0.96 -6.29
C ILE A 135 8.08 2.00 -5.16
N ALA A 136 8.47 1.57 -3.96
CA ALA A 136 8.66 2.43 -2.81
C ALA A 136 9.65 3.56 -3.10
N GLN A 137 10.77 3.25 -3.72
CA GLN A 137 11.78 4.25 -4.12
C GLN A 137 11.18 5.33 -5.03
N LYS A 138 10.42 4.94 -6.05
CA LYS A 138 9.76 5.89 -6.95
C LYS A 138 8.78 6.80 -6.23
N ILE A 139 8.00 6.25 -5.30
CA ILE A 139 7.04 7.02 -4.49
C ILE A 139 7.77 8.06 -3.64
N VAL A 140 8.86 7.66 -2.97
CA VAL A 140 9.67 8.56 -2.14
C VAL A 140 10.35 9.65 -2.98
N GLU A 141 10.91 9.29 -4.13
CA GLU A 141 11.54 10.26 -5.05
C GLU A 141 10.55 11.28 -5.60
N ASN A 142 9.36 10.85 -5.99
CA ASN A 142 8.29 11.73 -6.45
C ASN A 142 7.85 12.69 -5.33
N TYR A 143 7.63 12.17 -4.12
CA TYR A 143 7.29 13.00 -2.97
C TYR A 143 8.35 14.07 -2.67
N LYS A 144 9.64 13.69 -2.70
CA LYS A 144 10.74 14.64 -2.50
C LYS A 144 10.78 15.72 -3.58
N ARG A 145 10.50 15.36 -4.84
CA ARG A 145 10.48 16.29 -5.97
C ARG A 145 9.33 17.31 -5.88
N GLU A 146 8.17 16.86 -5.44
CA GLU A 146 6.98 17.71 -5.28
C GLU A 146 7.06 18.66 -4.07
N ASN A 147 7.91 18.34 -3.08
CA ASN A 147 8.05 19.09 -1.84
C ASN A 147 9.45 19.71 -1.65
N ALA A 148 10.24 19.80 -2.72
CA ALA A 148 11.57 20.41 -2.72
C ALA A 148 11.49 21.95 -3.01
#